data_9598898feee3c2fa7e6c992aed69a185
#
_entry.id   9598898feee3c2fa7e6c992aed69a185
#
_cell.length_a   1.000
_cell.length_b   1.000
_cell.length_c   1.000
_cell.angle_alpha   90.00
_cell.angle_beta   90.00
_cell.angle_gamma   90.00
#
_symmetry.space_group_name_H-M   'P 1'
#
loop_
_entity.id
_entity.type
_entity.pdbx_description
1 polymer ?
#
loop_
_entity_poly.entity_id
_entity_poly.type
_entity_poly.pdbx_seq_one_letter_code
_entity_poly.pdbx_strand_id
1 'polypeptide(L)'
;MIQANTSHGHLMATELEQSSAVFSAAATQNVPADVRRLITADTQAIYTIARGSSDAAANVLSYEFMRELGIPVTSLPPSVFSVGHGVGVKHAAGLIISQSGGSDDLVRATQGLGTSGAKTIAITNVAGSAVEVQADLTLPIGAGPEQAVPATKTVIGSIAAGLALLAALKPDYAMRLTQAAHDFERVGHLPVDQHTALRAALLRARNVYIIGRDTGFGAAQEVALKIKETCAIHAESYSASEVLHGPLQLATNALTVLVLDTGAPHTRNSIDTAIDRFKSVGAEVFHITPQVSDLPPAPAAAALLRHVYPVILDVALALGHNPDAPATLSKVTVTR
;
A
#
# COMPACT_ATOMS: atom_id res chain seq x y z
N MET A 1 -2.21 -39.13 11.47
CA MET A 1 -2.67 -37.73 11.37
C MET A 1 -2.69 -37.38 9.90
N ILE A 2 -3.89 -37.22 9.33
CA ILE A 2 -4.10 -36.79 7.95
C ILE A 2 -3.70 -35.32 7.92
N GLN A 3 -2.58 -34.97 7.26
CA GLN A 3 -2.28 -33.58 6.95
C GLN A 3 -3.45 -33.07 6.11
N ALA A 4 -4.15 -32.05 6.63
CA ALA A 4 -5.11 -31.33 5.83
C ALA A 4 -4.36 -30.78 4.61
N ASN A 5 -4.72 -31.27 3.44
CA ASN A 5 -4.19 -30.81 2.16
C ASN A 5 -4.76 -29.39 1.94
N THR A 6 -4.12 -28.39 2.56
CA THR A 6 -4.51 -26.99 2.34
C THR A 6 -4.13 -26.68 0.88
N SER A 7 -5.13 -26.44 0.04
CA SER A 7 -4.90 -26.04 -1.35
C SER A 7 -4.06 -24.76 -1.40
N HIS A 8 -3.15 -24.66 -2.37
CA HIS A 8 -2.35 -23.45 -2.63
C HIS A 8 -3.27 -22.21 -2.69
N GLY A 9 -2.84 -21.10 -2.12
CA GLY A 9 -3.57 -19.85 -2.11
C GLY A 9 -4.69 -19.73 -1.06
N HIS A 10 -4.90 -20.76 -0.24
CA HIS A 10 -5.97 -20.75 0.77
C HIS A 10 -5.75 -19.68 1.84
N LEU A 11 -4.51 -19.49 2.29
CA LEU A 11 -4.19 -18.47 3.30
C LEU A 11 -4.43 -17.07 2.73
N MET A 12 -3.87 -16.79 1.56
CA MET A 12 -4.06 -15.49 0.89
C MET A 12 -5.54 -15.21 0.63
N ALA A 13 -6.32 -16.19 0.14
CA ALA A 13 -7.75 -16.04 -0.08
C ALA A 13 -8.50 -15.68 1.21
N THR A 14 -8.23 -16.41 2.30
CA THR A 14 -8.86 -16.16 3.60
C THR A 14 -8.50 -14.77 4.14
N GLU A 15 -7.26 -14.34 3.98
CA GLU A 15 -6.77 -13.04 4.42
C GLU A 15 -7.36 -11.89 3.59
N LEU A 16 -7.58 -12.10 2.29
CA LEU A 16 -8.27 -11.14 1.43
C LEU A 16 -9.72 -10.87 1.87
N GLU A 17 -10.46 -11.91 2.25
CA GLU A 17 -11.83 -11.75 2.74
C GLU A 17 -11.89 -10.93 4.05
N GLN A 18 -10.86 -11.01 4.88
CA GLN A 18 -10.78 -10.26 6.14
C GLN A 18 -10.46 -8.77 5.94
N SER A 19 -9.99 -8.37 4.76
CA SER A 19 -9.43 -7.03 4.52
C SER A 19 -10.42 -5.89 4.74
N SER A 20 -11.72 -6.11 4.48
CA SER A 20 -12.76 -5.09 4.72
C SER A 20 -12.94 -4.81 6.20
N ALA A 21 -13.09 -5.86 7.01
CA ALA A 21 -13.22 -5.72 8.46
C ALA A 21 -11.96 -5.11 9.08
N VAL A 22 -10.78 -5.48 8.57
CA VAL A 22 -9.50 -4.90 8.99
C VAL A 22 -9.44 -3.41 8.69
N PHE A 23 -9.86 -2.99 7.48
CA PHE A 23 -9.92 -1.56 7.14
C PHE A 23 -10.83 -0.80 8.11
N SER A 24 -12.08 -1.25 8.28
CA SER A 24 -13.07 -0.56 9.12
C SER A 24 -12.59 -0.47 10.58
N ALA A 25 -12.06 -1.55 11.14
CA ALA A 25 -11.54 -1.58 12.51
C ALA A 25 -10.33 -0.65 12.69
N ALA A 26 -9.36 -0.69 11.78
CA ALA A 26 -8.16 0.14 11.85
C ALA A 26 -8.46 1.63 11.61
N ALA A 27 -9.38 1.96 10.69
CA ALA A 27 -9.78 3.34 10.40
C ALA A 27 -10.54 4.02 11.57
N THR A 28 -11.26 3.23 12.36
CA THR A 28 -12.09 3.73 13.46
C THR A 28 -11.47 3.51 14.85
N GLN A 29 -10.21 3.03 14.91
CA GLN A 29 -9.53 2.81 16.17
C GLN A 29 -9.32 4.10 16.97
N ASN A 30 -9.26 3.97 18.29
CA ASN A 30 -8.93 5.09 19.14
C ASN A 30 -7.43 5.41 19.06
N VAL A 31 -7.09 6.59 18.59
CA VAL A 31 -5.71 7.09 18.53
C VAL A 31 -5.41 7.87 19.82
N PRO A 32 -4.32 7.55 20.55
CA PRO A 32 -3.97 8.27 21.77
C PRO A 32 -3.81 9.78 21.53
N ALA A 33 -4.35 10.59 22.45
CA ALA A 33 -4.31 12.06 22.34
C ALA A 33 -2.87 12.62 22.29
N ASP A 34 -1.90 11.87 22.80
CA ASP A 34 -0.48 12.21 22.78
C ASP A 34 0.10 12.38 21.36
N VAL A 35 -0.57 11.84 20.35
CA VAL A 35 -0.16 12.03 18.94
C VAL A 35 -0.04 13.52 18.58
N ARG A 36 -0.87 14.38 19.15
CA ARG A 36 -0.83 15.85 18.94
C ARG A 36 0.40 16.52 19.54
N ARG A 37 1.15 15.81 20.40
CA ARG A 37 2.46 16.26 20.89
C ARG A 37 3.61 15.79 20.01
N LEU A 38 3.39 14.79 19.18
CA LEU A 38 4.39 14.24 18.25
C LEU A 38 4.35 14.93 16.90
N ILE A 39 3.15 15.30 16.43
CA ILE A 39 2.94 16.08 15.21
C ILE A 39 2.23 17.37 15.63
N THR A 40 2.98 18.47 15.67
CA THR A 40 2.56 19.80 16.14
C THR A 40 2.57 20.81 15.00
N ALA A 41 2.17 22.04 15.27
CA ALA A 41 2.27 23.15 14.32
C ALA A 41 3.72 23.46 13.91
N ASP A 42 4.70 23.07 14.72
CA ASP A 42 6.14 23.27 14.42
C ASP A 42 6.73 22.12 13.59
N THR A 43 5.94 21.08 13.31
CA THR A 43 6.40 19.95 12.46
C THR A 43 6.51 20.40 11.02
N GLN A 44 7.72 20.36 10.47
CA GLN A 44 8.01 20.87 9.13
C GLN A 44 7.97 19.78 8.04
N ALA A 45 8.13 18.52 8.43
CA ALA A 45 8.07 17.37 7.53
C ALA A 45 7.71 16.08 8.26
N ILE A 46 7.17 15.11 7.52
CA ILE A 46 7.02 13.73 7.96
C ILE A 46 7.88 12.84 7.05
N TYR A 47 8.72 12.02 7.65
CA TYR A 47 9.50 11.01 6.94
C TYR A 47 8.88 9.64 7.13
N THR A 48 8.52 8.97 6.04
CA THR A 48 8.07 7.58 6.10
C THR A 48 9.26 6.63 5.99
N ILE A 49 9.27 5.57 6.80
CA ILE A 49 10.24 4.50 6.72
C ILE A 49 9.50 3.17 6.64
N ALA A 50 9.68 2.47 5.55
CA ALA A 50 9.02 1.21 5.29
C ALA A 50 9.77 0.39 4.22
N ARG A 51 9.31 -0.84 3.96
CA ARG A 51 9.80 -1.73 2.91
C ARG A 51 8.63 -2.40 2.19
N GLY A 52 8.80 -2.70 0.90
CA GLY A 52 7.85 -3.49 0.12
C GLY A 52 6.42 -2.96 0.19
N SER A 53 5.48 -3.83 0.55
CA SER A 53 4.06 -3.48 0.67
C SER A 53 3.78 -2.38 1.71
N SER A 54 4.57 -2.33 2.79
CA SER A 54 4.46 -1.25 3.77
C SER A 54 4.91 0.09 3.19
N ASP A 55 5.89 0.11 2.26
CA ASP A 55 6.32 1.32 1.58
C ASP A 55 5.26 1.81 0.57
N ALA A 56 4.59 0.88 -0.11
CA ALA A 56 3.44 1.21 -0.95
C ALA A 56 2.28 1.83 -0.13
N ALA A 57 1.98 1.29 1.05
CA ALA A 57 1.01 1.88 1.98
C ALA A 57 1.46 3.27 2.46
N ALA A 58 2.75 3.43 2.78
CA ALA A 58 3.34 4.72 3.15
C ALA A 58 3.21 5.74 2.01
N ASN A 59 3.35 5.32 0.76
CA ASN A 59 3.19 6.19 -0.40
C ASN A 59 1.73 6.67 -0.54
N VAL A 60 0.73 5.79 -0.37
CA VAL A 60 -0.69 6.19 -0.31
C VAL A 60 -0.90 7.25 0.77
N LEU A 61 -0.39 7.00 1.97
CA LEU A 61 -0.53 7.91 3.11
C LEU A 61 0.19 9.23 2.88
N SER A 62 1.35 9.23 2.21
CA SER A 62 2.13 10.44 1.96
C SER A 62 1.33 11.48 1.18
N TYR A 63 0.64 11.08 0.11
CA TYR A 63 -0.21 11.98 -0.66
C TYR A 63 -1.37 12.53 0.17
N GLU A 64 -2.03 11.66 0.94
CA GLU A 64 -3.17 12.07 1.75
C GLU A 64 -2.75 13.03 2.87
N PHE A 65 -1.65 12.72 3.57
CA PHE A 65 -1.10 13.58 4.63
C PHE A 65 -0.63 14.94 4.08
N MET A 66 0.07 14.97 2.94
CA MET A 66 0.47 16.24 2.32
C MET A 66 -0.75 17.10 2.00
N ARG A 67 -1.81 16.52 1.47
CA ARG A 67 -3.06 17.23 1.14
C ARG A 67 -3.73 17.82 2.37
N GLU A 68 -3.81 17.05 3.44
CA GLU A 68 -4.57 17.44 4.63
C GLU A 68 -3.77 18.29 5.62
N LEU A 69 -2.46 18.05 5.74
CA LEU A 69 -1.61 18.75 6.69
C LEU A 69 -0.88 19.94 6.08
N GLY A 70 -0.68 19.97 4.76
CA GLY A 70 0.04 21.04 4.07
C GLY A 70 1.56 21.04 4.33
N ILE A 71 2.12 19.91 4.77
CA ILE A 71 3.56 19.74 5.01
C ILE A 71 4.14 18.62 4.15
N PRO A 72 5.43 18.65 3.79
CA PRO A 72 6.07 17.59 3.03
C PRO A 72 6.01 16.24 3.76
N VAL A 73 5.65 15.19 3.03
CA VAL A 73 5.77 13.79 3.48
C VAL A 73 6.54 13.01 2.44
N THR A 74 7.63 12.37 2.83
CA THR A 74 8.51 11.68 1.88
C THR A 74 9.16 10.44 2.48
N SER A 75 9.42 9.44 1.63
CA SER A 75 10.16 8.24 2.03
C SER A 75 11.62 8.58 2.32
N LEU A 76 12.12 8.07 3.43
CA LEU A 76 13.53 8.13 3.81
C LEU A 76 14.07 6.70 3.87
N PRO A 77 15.08 6.36 3.04
CA PRO A 77 15.61 5.01 3.02
C PRO A 77 16.14 4.57 4.39
N PRO A 78 15.73 3.41 4.92
CA PRO A 78 16.23 2.92 6.23
C PRO A 78 17.74 2.84 6.30
N SER A 79 18.41 2.57 5.18
CA SER A 79 19.88 2.46 5.09
C SER A 79 20.63 3.74 5.49
N VAL A 80 19.97 4.89 5.44
CA VAL A 80 20.56 6.17 5.93
C VAL A 80 20.96 6.05 7.41
N PHE A 81 20.17 5.32 8.20
CA PHE A 81 20.43 5.11 9.63
C PHE A 81 20.99 3.72 9.93
N SER A 82 20.55 2.67 9.21
CA SER A 82 20.97 1.30 9.52
C SER A 82 22.39 0.96 9.04
N VAL A 83 22.85 1.63 8.01
CA VAL A 83 24.19 1.45 7.40
C VAL A 83 24.99 2.74 7.44
N GLY A 84 24.36 3.88 7.19
CA GLY A 84 24.99 5.21 7.20
C GLY A 84 25.09 5.82 8.59
N HIS A 85 25.48 7.10 8.61
CA HIS A 85 25.65 7.89 9.85
C HIS A 85 24.40 8.67 10.25
N GLY A 86 23.28 8.47 9.55
CA GLY A 86 22.05 9.22 9.75
C GLY A 86 22.10 10.63 9.16
N VAL A 87 20.97 11.34 9.32
CA VAL A 87 20.82 12.76 8.95
C VAL A 87 20.06 13.50 10.05
N GLY A 88 20.30 14.79 10.20
CA GLY A 88 19.57 15.63 11.14
C GLY A 88 18.11 15.83 10.67
N VAL A 89 17.14 15.51 11.52
CA VAL A 89 15.69 15.55 11.20
C VAL A 89 14.91 16.32 12.29
N LYS A 90 15.48 17.41 12.77
CA LYS A 90 14.83 18.28 13.77
C LYS A 90 13.50 18.83 13.20
N HIS A 91 12.53 19.03 14.06
CA HIS A 91 11.18 19.50 13.70
C HIS A 91 10.46 18.60 12.69
N ALA A 92 10.77 17.31 12.69
CA ALA A 92 10.11 16.31 11.85
C ALA A 92 9.47 15.21 12.69
N ALA A 93 8.52 14.50 12.08
CA ALA A 93 8.02 13.22 12.59
C ALA A 93 8.46 12.08 11.67
N GLY A 94 8.75 10.92 12.24
CA GLY A 94 8.97 9.68 11.53
C GLY A 94 7.74 8.79 11.62
N LEU A 95 7.26 8.30 10.49
CA LEU A 95 6.18 7.33 10.41
C LEU A 95 6.75 6.00 9.90
N ILE A 96 6.89 5.05 10.81
CA ILE A 96 7.48 3.74 10.52
C ILE A 96 6.35 2.73 10.31
N ILE A 97 6.29 2.11 9.14
CA ILE A 97 5.24 1.13 8.81
C ILE A 97 5.89 -0.24 8.61
N SER A 98 5.46 -1.22 9.40
CA SER A 98 6.00 -2.57 9.34
C SER A 98 4.99 -3.59 9.83
N GLN A 99 4.65 -4.58 9.00
CA GLN A 99 3.74 -5.66 9.40
C GLN A 99 4.29 -6.42 10.62
N SER A 100 5.54 -6.87 10.58
CA SER A 100 6.15 -7.66 11.65
C SER A 100 6.77 -6.82 12.78
N GLY A 101 7.16 -5.57 12.48
CA GLY A 101 7.92 -4.71 13.39
C GLY A 101 9.28 -5.30 13.82
N GLY A 102 9.80 -6.31 13.10
CA GLY A 102 10.97 -7.07 13.49
C GLY A 102 12.21 -6.92 12.59
N SER A 103 12.12 -6.18 11.47
CA SER A 103 13.26 -6.00 10.56
C SER A 103 14.33 -5.13 11.18
N ASP A 104 15.56 -5.62 11.27
CA ASP A 104 16.68 -4.96 11.96
C ASP A 104 16.97 -3.55 11.41
N ASP A 105 16.94 -3.39 10.09
CA ASP A 105 17.14 -2.09 9.46
C ASP A 105 16.05 -1.06 9.83
N LEU A 106 14.79 -1.49 10.01
CA LEU A 106 13.71 -0.62 10.45
C LEU A 106 13.84 -0.27 11.94
N VAL A 107 14.25 -1.22 12.77
CA VAL A 107 14.53 -0.99 14.20
C VAL A 107 15.62 0.06 14.37
N ARG A 108 16.75 -0.10 13.67
CA ARG A 108 17.87 0.86 13.68
C ARG A 108 17.45 2.22 13.13
N ALA A 109 16.64 2.24 12.06
CA ALA A 109 16.17 3.47 11.47
C ALA A 109 15.22 4.21 12.42
N THR A 110 14.34 3.50 13.14
CA THR A 110 13.47 4.10 14.16
C THR A 110 14.29 4.75 15.28
N GLN A 111 15.27 4.01 15.82
CA GLN A 111 16.19 4.53 16.83
C GLN A 111 17.00 5.73 16.31
N GLY A 112 17.53 5.63 15.09
CA GLY A 112 18.30 6.67 14.43
C GLY A 112 17.50 7.96 14.21
N LEU A 113 16.25 7.86 13.79
CA LEU A 113 15.33 9.01 13.69
C LEU A 113 15.14 9.71 15.02
N GLY A 114 14.81 8.96 16.08
CA GLY A 114 14.60 9.51 17.42
C GLY A 114 15.86 10.23 17.95
N THR A 115 17.03 9.61 17.83
CA THR A 115 18.31 10.21 18.26
C THR A 115 18.71 11.43 17.41
N SER A 116 18.24 11.51 16.16
CA SER A 116 18.47 12.65 15.25
C SER A 116 17.46 13.79 15.42
N GLY A 117 16.52 13.66 16.36
CA GLY A 117 15.61 14.71 16.81
C GLY A 117 14.20 14.66 16.24
N ALA A 118 13.82 13.64 15.46
CA ALA A 118 12.44 13.42 15.04
C ALA A 118 11.61 12.77 16.16
N LYS A 119 10.30 12.99 16.14
CA LYS A 119 9.33 12.19 16.88
C LYS A 119 8.92 11.00 16.05
N THR A 120 8.79 9.82 16.66
CA THR A 120 8.59 8.56 15.95
C THR A 120 7.24 7.93 16.27
N ILE A 121 6.53 7.54 15.22
CA ILE A 121 5.24 6.85 15.30
C ILE A 121 5.36 5.54 14.50
N ALA A 122 5.11 4.41 15.16
CA ALA A 122 5.08 3.10 14.52
C ALA A 122 3.65 2.68 14.18
N ILE A 123 3.46 2.10 13.00
CA ILE A 123 2.25 1.38 12.61
C ILE A 123 2.65 -0.08 12.39
N THR A 124 2.23 -0.98 13.28
CA THR A 124 2.66 -2.38 13.27
C THR A 124 1.50 -3.33 13.52
N ASN A 125 1.67 -4.61 13.13
CA ASN A 125 0.65 -5.65 13.36
C ASN A 125 1.00 -6.57 14.53
N VAL A 126 2.24 -6.56 14.99
CA VAL A 126 2.73 -7.43 16.07
C VAL A 126 3.00 -6.58 17.31
N ALA A 127 2.15 -6.73 18.31
CA ALA A 127 2.29 -6.02 19.58
C ALA A 127 3.60 -6.37 20.29
N GLY A 128 4.26 -5.35 20.85
CA GLY A 128 5.55 -5.50 21.53
C GLY A 128 6.72 -5.76 20.61
N SER A 129 6.56 -5.51 19.30
CA SER A 129 7.63 -5.69 18.33
C SER A 129 8.82 -4.76 18.57
N ALA A 130 9.99 -5.12 18.02
CA ALA A 130 11.21 -4.36 18.23
C ALA A 130 11.13 -2.91 17.71
N VAL A 131 10.38 -2.66 16.62
CA VAL A 131 10.13 -1.31 16.14
C VAL A 131 9.27 -0.51 17.14
N GLU A 132 8.23 -1.15 17.73
CA GLU A 132 7.38 -0.49 18.72
C GLU A 132 8.16 -0.03 19.96
N VAL A 133 9.09 -0.86 20.43
CA VAL A 133 9.94 -0.55 21.59
C VAL A 133 10.81 0.70 21.36
N GLN A 134 11.13 1.01 20.10
CA GLN A 134 11.95 2.17 19.74
C GLN A 134 11.11 3.43 19.40
N ALA A 135 9.80 3.30 19.20
CA ALA A 135 8.95 4.41 18.80
C ALA A 135 8.38 5.19 20.01
N ASP A 136 8.16 6.50 19.84
CA ASP A 136 7.48 7.33 20.86
C ASP A 136 6.00 6.98 21.00
N LEU A 137 5.35 6.48 19.92
CA LEU A 137 3.96 6.06 19.89
C LEU A 137 3.79 4.89 18.91
N THR A 138 2.87 3.99 19.23
CA THR A 138 2.47 2.88 18.34
C THR A 138 0.97 2.92 18.06
N LEU A 139 0.63 2.68 16.79
CA LEU A 139 -0.72 2.42 16.33
C LEU A 139 -0.79 0.98 15.79
N PRO A 140 -1.66 0.13 16.34
CA PRO A 140 -1.80 -1.22 15.84
C PRO A 140 -2.51 -1.24 14.47
N ILE A 141 -2.05 -2.10 13.57
CA ILE A 141 -2.79 -2.44 12.34
C ILE A 141 -4.05 -3.24 12.71
N GLY A 142 -3.94 -4.13 13.70
CA GLY A 142 -5.05 -4.89 14.21
C GLY A 142 -5.60 -5.96 13.27
N ALA A 143 -4.82 -6.39 12.27
CA ALA A 143 -5.25 -7.34 11.25
C ALA A 143 -5.26 -8.81 11.71
N GLY A 144 -4.83 -9.09 12.95
CA GLY A 144 -4.59 -10.46 13.40
C GLY A 144 -3.44 -11.13 12.62
N PRO A 145 -3.27 -12.45 12.77
CA PRO A 145 -2.22 -13.16 12.05
C PRO A 145 -2.40 -13.07 10.53
N GLU A 146 -1.32 -12.75 9.80
CA GLU A 146 -1.22 -12.84 8.35
C GLU A 146 -0.12 -13.83 8.01
N GLN A 147 -0.51 -15.00 7.53
CA GLN A 147 0.35 -16.17 7.38
C GLN A 147 0.88 -16.35 5.95
N ALA A 148 0.11 -15.96 4.94
CA ALA A 148 0.59 -15.93 3.57
C ALA A 148 1.82 -15.03 3.45
N VAL A 149 2.82 -15.42 2.69
CA VAL A 149 4.05 -14.64 2.51
C VAL A 149 3.75 -13.25 1.96
N PRO A 150 2.96 -13.07 0.88
CA PRO A 150 2.55 -11.76 0.40
C PRO A 150 1.62 -11.08 1.40
N ALA A 151 1.94 -9.86 1.77
CA ALA A 151 1.05 -9.04 2.59
C ALA A 151 -0.16 -8.57 1.74
N THR A 152 -1.35 -8.60 2.34
CA THR A 152 -2.61 -8.14 1.71
C THR A 152 -3.47 -7.36 2.68
N LYS A 153 -4.12 -8.03 3.65
CA LYS A 153 -4.97 -7.35 4.64
C LYS A 153 -4.19 -6.39 5.52
N THR A 154 -2.93 -6.68 5.83
CA THR A 154 -2.10 -5.78 6.63
C THR A 154 -1.69 -4.53 5.87
N VAL A 155 -1.60 -4.56 4.53
CA VAL A 155 -1.41 -3.36 3.70
C VAL A 155 -2.61 -2.44 3.81
N ILE A 156 -3.80 -2.99 3.60
CA ILE A 156 -5.07 -2.28 3.72
C ILE A 156 -5.25 -1.72 5.14
N GLY A 157 -4.93 -2.52 6.17
CA GLY A 157 -4.94 -2.10 7.55
C GLY A 157 -3.90 -1.02 7.88
N SER A 158 -2.71 -1.07 7.28
CA SER A 158 -1.68 -0.03 7.44
C SER A 158 -2.15 1.32 6.90
N ILE A 159 -2.77 1.32 5.72
CA ILE A 159 -3.40 2.53 5.16
C ILE A 159 -4.45 3.04 6.15
N ALA A 160 -5.37 2.19 6.60
CA ALA A 160 -6.46 2.57 7.49
C ALA A 160 -5.96 3.10 8.85
N ALA A 161 -4.95 2.46 9.46
CA ALA A 161 -4.35 2.94 10.71
C ALA A 161 -3.65 4.30 10.54
N GLY A 162 -2.97 4.52 9.42
CA GLY A 162 -2.41 5.83 9.07
C GLY A 162 -3.51 6.90 8.88
N LEU A 163 -4.64 6.55 8.29
CA LEU A 163 -5.77 7.46 8.15
C LEU A 163 -6.43 7.78 9.51
N ALA A 164 -6.47 6.83 10.44
CA ALA A 164 -6.91 7.08 11.81
C ALA A 164 -5.99 8.09 12.52
N LEU A 165 -4.65 7.97 12.30
CA LEU A 165 -3.68 8.98 12.76
C LEU A 165 -4.02 10.37 12.21
N LEU A 166 -4.27 10.48 10.91
CA LEU A 166 -4.63 11.73 10.27
C LEU A 166 -5.93 12.31 10.83
N ALA A 167 -6.94 11.47 11.05
CA ALA A 167 -8.21 11.85 11.65
C ALA A 167 -8.06 12.40 13.08
N ALA A 168 -7.14 11.85 13.87
CA ALA A 168 -6.84 12.37 15.21
C ALA A 168 -6.21 13.78 15.18
N LEU A 169 -5.53 14.11 14.08
CA LEU A 169 -4.93 15.45 13.88
C LEU A 169 -5.90 16.44 13.23
N LYS A 170 -6.86 15.98 12.43
CA LYS A 170 -7.78 16.78 11.61
C LYS A 170 -9.24 16.36 11.84
N PRO A 171 -10.00 17.08 12.67
CA PRO A 171 -11.39 16.72 12.98
C PRO A 171 -12.30 16.63 11.75
N ASP A 172 -12.12 17.50 10.75
CA ASP A 172 -12.93 17.46 9.52
C ASP A 172 -12.63 16.21 8.69
N TYR A 173 -11.40 15.70 8.77
CA TYR A 173 -11.04 14.43 8.14
C TYR A 173 -11.66 13.24 8.87
N ALA A 174 -11.81 13.31 10.18
CA ALA A 174 -12.39 12.24 10.98
C ALA A 174 -13.82 11.87 10.54
N MET A 175 -14.65 12.88 10.22
CA MET A 175 -16.02 12.62 9.71
C MET A 175 -15.99 11.91 8.36
N ARG A 176 -15.12 12.34 7.45
CA ARG A 176 -14.95 11.71 6.12
C ARG A 176 -14.43 10.28 6.23
N LEU A 177 -13.48 10.03 7.15
CA LEU A 177 -12.94 8.69 7.38
C LEU A 177 -13.97 7.74 7.99
N THR A 178 -14.79 8.22 8.93
CA THR A 178 -15.87 7.41 9.52
C THR A 178 -16.86 6.96 8.45
N GLN A 179 -17.27 7.87 7.56
CA GLN A 179 -18.14 7.52 6.44
C GLN A 179 -17.43 6.55 5.48
N ALA A 180 -16.16 6.81 5.15
CA ALA A 180 -15.39 5.93 4.28
C ALA A 180 -15.21 4.52 4.86
N ALA A 181 -15.04 4.38 6.18
CA ALA A 181 -14.94 3.09 6.84
C ALA A 181 -16.23 2.27 6.69
N HIS A 182 -17.39 2.93 6.85
CA HIS A 182 -18.69 2.30 6.60
C HIS A 182 -18.87 1.91 5.13
N ASP A 183 -18.52 2.81 4.21
CA ASP A 183 -18.66 2.58 2.77
C ASP A 183 -17.71 1.49 2.27
N PHE A 184 -16.53 1.36 2.89
CA PHE A 184 -15.55 0.33 2.56
C PHE A 184 -16.07 -1.09 2.79
N GLU A 185 -17.01 -1.29 3.71
CA GLU A 185 -17.67 -2.59 3.93
C GLU A 185 -18.44 -3.07 2.69
N ARG A 186 -18.85 -2.15 1.83
CA ARG A 186 -19.55 -2.42 0.57
C ARG A 186 -18.61 -2.66 -0.62
N VAL A 187 -17.29 -2.47 -0.42
CA VAL A 187 -16.31 -2.74 -1.47
C VAL A 187 -16.28 -4.25 -1.73
N GLY A 188 -16.79 -4.65 -2.87
CA GLY A 188 -16.84 -6.03 -3.33
C GLY A 188 -15.61 -6.41 -4.19
N HIS A 189 -15.75 -7.52 -4.92
CA HIS A 189 -14.81 -7.91 -5.97
C HIS A 189 -15.10 -7.14 -7.27
N LEU A 190 -14.18 -7.19 -8.23
CA LEU A 190 -14.44 -6.71 -9.59
C LEU A 190 -15.66 -7.44 -10.20
N PRO A 191 -16.44 -6.77 -11.05
CA PRO A 191 -17.43 -7.46 -11.89
C PRO A 191 -16.82 -8.66 -12.62
N VAL A 192 -17.57 -9.75 -12.73
CA VAL A 192 -17.07 -11.04 -13.24
C VAL A 192 -16.43 -10.93 -14.62
N ASP A 193 -16.99 -10.13 -15.50
CA ASP A 193 -16.47 -9.86 -16.84
C ASP A 193 -15.12 -9.12 -16.80
N GLN A 194 -14.98 -8.10 -15.97
CA GLN A 194 -13.72 -7.36 -15.78
C GLN A 194 -12.66 -8.26 -15.14
N HIS A 195 -13.01 -9.03 -14.10
CA HIS A 195 -12.12 -10.00 -13.46
C HIS A 195 -11.60 -11.01 -14.50
N THR A 196 -12.51 -11.60 -15.27
CA THR A 196 -12.17 -12.63 -16.28
C THR A 196 -11.27 -12.05 -17.37
N ALA A 197 -11.59 -10.85 -17.87
CA ALA A 197 -10.80 -10.20 -18.91
C ALA A 197 -9.39 -9.84 -18.41
N LEU A 198 -9.27 -9.23 -17.22
CA LEU A 198 -7.99 -8.88 -16.64
C LEU A 198 -7.14 -10.14 -16.33
N ARG A 199 -7.75 -11.19 -15.75
CA ARG A 199 -7.09 -12.46 -15.52
C ARG A 199 -6.54 -13.04 -16.82
N ALA A 200 -7.34 -13.08 -17.89
CA ALA A 200 -6.91 -13.61 -19.18
C ALA A 200 -5.78 -12.79 -19.79
N ALA A 201 -5.78 -11.47 -19.63
CA ALA A 201 -4.70 -10.60 -20.09
C ALA A 201 -3.40 -10.86 -19.32
N LEU A 202 -3.45 -10.92 -17.99
CA LEU A 202 -2.27 -11.17 -17.16
C LEU A 202 -1.65 -12.56 -17.43
N LEU A 203 -2.45 -13.59 -17.70
CA LEU A 203 -1.94 -14.91 -18.08
C LEU A 203 -1.16 -14.93 -19.41
N ARG A 204 -1.42 -13.97 -20.29
CA ARG A 204 -0.70 -13.82 -21.58
C ARG A 204 0.43 -12.80 -21.50
N ALA A 205 0.41 -11.94 -20.46
CA ALA A 205 1.33 -10.81 -20.35
C ALA A 205 2.77 -11.30 -20.13
N ARG A 206 3.70 -10.61 -20.80
CA ARG A 206 5.15 -10.74 -20.55
C ARG A 206 5.66 -9.54 -19.76
N ASN A 207 5.08 -8.38 -20.00
CA ASN A 207 5.38 -7.13 -19.31
C ASN A 207 4.06 -6.45 -18.95
N VAL A 208 4.00 -5.91 -17.74
CA VAL A 208 2.80 -5.26 -17.21
C VAL A 208 3.19 -3.89 -16.65
N TYR A 209 2.49 -2.85 -17.07
CA TYR A 209 2.55 -1.56 -16.40
C TYR A 209 1.32 -1.37 -15.52
N ILE A 210 1.58 -0.90 -14.30
CA ILE A 210 0.53 -0.50 -13.37
C ILE A 210 0.62 1.02 -13.21
N ILE A 211 -0.41 1.70 -13.65
CA ILE A 211 -0.44 3.17 -13.68
C ILE A 211 -1.36 3.67 -12.57
N GLY A 212 -0.88 4.63 -11.81
CA GLY A 212 -1.68 5.35 -10.83
C GLY A 212 -1.34 6.83 -10.83
N ARG A 213 -2.11 7.62 -10.10
CA ARG A 213 -1.82 9.03 -9.87
C ARG A 213 -2.19 9.38 -8.44
N ASP A 214 -1.40 10.26 -7.78
CA ASP A 214 -1.65 10.64 -6.39
C ASP A 214 -1.67 9.37 -5.50
N THR A 215 -2.63 9.20 -4.59
CA THR A 215 -2.77 7.99 -3.76
C THR A 215 -2.87 6.69 -4.59
N GLY A 216 -3.41 6.76 -5.81
CA GLY A 216 -3.46 5.64 -6.74
C GLY A 216 -2.07 5.15 -7.17
N PHE A 217 -1.02 5.98 -7.10
CA PHE A 217 0.34 5.55 -7.38
C PHE A 217 0.88 4.58 -6.33
N GLY A 218 0.58 4.80 -5.04
CA GLY A 218 0.92 3.83 -3.99
C GLY A 218 0.20 2.48 -4.20
N ALA A 219 -1.07 2.49 -4.61
CA ALA A 219 -1.78 1.27 -4.98
C ALA A 219 -1.13 0.58 -6.20
N ALA A 220 -0.67 1.35 -7.20
CA ALA A 220 0.03 0.81 -8.36
C ALA A 220 1.36 0.13 -7.98
N GLN A 221 2.13 0.71 -7.05
CA GLN A 221 3.36 0.12 -6.51
C GLN A 221 3.08 -1.23 -5.86
N GLU A 222 2.03 -1.30 -5.04
CA GLU A 222 1.65 -2.54 -4.35
C GLU A 222 1.19 -3.62 -5.33
N VAL A 223 0.35 -3.30 -6.32
CA VAL A 223 -0.12 -4.25 -7.33
C VAL A 223 1.05 -4.77 -8.17
N ALA A 224 1.97 -3.91 -8.60
CA ALA A 224 3.16 -4.31 -9.33
C ALA A 224 4.04 -5.26 -8.49
N LEU A 225 4.17 -4.99 -7.20
CA LEU A 225 4.89 -5.87 -6.27
C LEU A 225 4.21 -7.25 -6.16
N LYS A 226 2.90 -7.29 -5.93
CA LYS A 226 2.15 -8.55 -5.80
C LYS A 226 2.22 -9.42 -7.06
N ILE A 227 2.12 -8.82 -8.25
CA ILE A 227 2.27 -9.55 -9.52
C ILE A 227 3.67 -10.19 -9.62
N LYS A 228 4.72 -9.47 -9.23
CA LYS A 228 6.09 -10.04 -9.19
C LYS A 228 6.23 -11.15 -8.17
N GLU A 229 5.73 -10.95 -6.96
CA GLU A 229 5.88 -11.90 -5.84
C GLU A 229 5.13 -13.21 -6.08
N THR A 230 3.89 -13.12 -6.57
CA THR A 230 3.00 -14.29 -6.64
C THR A 230 2.91 -14.93 -8.00
N CYS A 231 3.02 -14.13 -9.07
CA CYS A 231 2.86 -14.61 -10.44
C CYS A 231 4.20 -14.76 -11.19
N ALA A 232 5.32 -14.25 -10.63
CA ALA A 232 6.62 -14.19 -11.30
C ALA A 232 6.59 -13.49 -12.68
N ILE A 233 5.67 -12.53 -12.86
CA ILE A 233 5.53 -11.72 -14.06
C ILE A 233 6.23 -10.38 -13.82
N HIS A 234 6.99 -9.90 -14.83
CA HIS A 234 7.61 -8.58 -14.78
C HIS A 234 6.53 -7.49 -14.78
N ALA A 235 6.47 -6.70 -13.73
CA ALA A 235 5.49 -5.63 -13.54
C ALA A 235 6.17 -4.39 -12.95
N GLU A 236 5.90 -3.23 -13.53
CA GLU A 236 6.38 -1.94 -13.05
C GLU A 236 5.25 -0.95 -12.81
N SER A 237 5.42 -0.11 -11.80
CA SER A 237 4.46 0.94 -11.48
C SER A 237 4.98 2.31 -11.89
N TYR A 238 4.09 3.12 -12.45
CA TYR A 238 4.40 4.50 -12.81
C TYR A 238 3.27 5.46 -12.41
N SER A 239 3.65 6.69 -12.10
CA SER A 239 2.70 7.80 -12.09
C SER A 239 2.23 8.10 -13.52
N ALA A 240 0.93 8.40 -13.69
CA ALA A 240 0.31 8.62 -15.00
C ALA A 240 1.00 9.69 -15.84
N SER A 241 1.61 10.72 -15.21
CA SER A 241 2.39 11.71 -15.94
C SER A 241 3.81 11.23 -16.23
N GLU A 242 4.45 10.57 -15.26
CA GLU A 242 5.86 10.14 -15.38
C GLU A 242 6.06 9.11 -16.48
N VAL A 243 5.13 8.19 -16.64
CA VAL A 243 5.22 7.13 -17.66
C VAL A 243 5.34 7.66 -19.08
N LEU A 244 4.86 8.88 -19.34
CA LEU A 244 4.91 9.52 -20.65
C LEU A 244 6.28 10.10 -20.99
N HIS A 245 7.19 10.25 -20.01
CA HIS A 245 8.52 10.83 -20.16
C HIS A 245 9.63 9.81 -20.48
N GLY A 246 9.27 8.68 -21.11
CA GLY A 246 10.25 7.68 -21.56
C GLY A 246 9.71 6.25 -21.47
N PRO A 247 9.19 5.76 -20.33
CA PRO A 247 8.71 4.39 -20.18
C PRO A 247 7.63 3.97 -21.20
N LEU A 248 6.84 4.90 -21.72
CA LEU A 248 5.88 4.67 -22.79
C LEU A 248 6.52 4.00 -24.03
N GLN A 249 7.82 4.15 -24.24
CA GLN A 249 8.54 3.52 -25.35
C GLN A 249 8.40 1.98 -25.36
N LEU A 250 8.22 1.34 -24.18
CA LEU A 250 8.01 -0.11 -24.12
C LEU A 250 6.68 -0.56 -24.75
N ALA A 251 5.72 0.33 -24.93
CA ALA A 251 4.47 0.04 -25.61
C ALA A 251 4.61 -0.18 -27.14
N THR A 252 5.81 -0.04 -27.69
CA THR A 252 6.13 -0.53 -29.06
C THR A 252 6.17 -2.05 -29.13
N ASN A 253 6.21 -2.73 -27.99
CA ASN A 253 6.05 -4.16 -27.85
C ASN A 253 4.70 -4.46 -27.21
N ALA A 254 4.29 -5.75 -27.19
CA ALA A 254 3.09 -6.17 -26.48
C ALA A 254 3.21 -5.82 -24.99
N LEU A 255 2.32 -4.95 -24.51
CA LEU A 255 2.28 -4.44 -23.16
C LEU A 255 0.84 -4.47 -22.63
N THR A 256 0.64 -5.05 -21.46
CA THR A 256 -0.61 -4.96 -20.70
C THR A 256 -0.49 -3.80 -19.71
N VAL A 257 -1.47 -2.92 -19.72
CA VAL A 257 -1.50 -1.73 -18.84
C VAL A 257 -2.73 -1.79 -17.94
N LEU A 258 -2.50 -1.75 -16.64
CA LEU A 258 -3.56 -1.66 -15.64
C LEU A 258 -3.52 -0.25 -15.03
N VAL A 259 -4.59 0.50 -15.20
CA VAL A 259 -4.75 1.85 -14.65
C VAL A 259 -5.61 1.80 -13.40
N LEU A 260 -5.03 2.17 -12.27
CA LEU A 260 -5.67 2.26 -10.96
C LEU A 260 -6.08 3.70 -10.69
N ASP A 261 -7.34 4.00 -10.94
CA ASP A 261 -7.91 5.34 -10.82
C ASP A 261 -8.77 5.45 -9.57
N THR A 262 -8.36 6.27 -8.62
CA THR A 262 -9.12 6.54 -7.38
C THR A 262 -10.38 7.37 -7.59
N GLY A 263 -10.58 7.90 -8.80
CA GLY A 263 -11.70 8.79 -9.12
C GLY A 263 -11.51 10.22 -8.61
N ALA A 264 -10.35 10.57 -8.07
CA ALA A 264 -10.07 11.91 -7.57
C ALA A 264 -10.13 12.96 -8.70
N PRO A 265 -10.94 14.03 -8.60
CA PRO A 265 -11.15 14.95 -9.72
C PRO A 265 -9.89 15.60 -10.26
N HIS A 266 -8.93 15.90 -9.38
CA HIS A 266 -7.67 16.56 -9.73
C HIS A 266 -6.69 15.64 -10.49
N THR A 267 -6.90 14.31 -10.48
CA THR A 267 -6.05 13.35 -11.20
C THR A 267 -6.59 12.99 -12.58
N ARG A 268 -7.88 13.25 -12.84
CA ARG A 268 -8.63 12.81 -14.03
C ARG A 268 -7.89 13.09 -15.34
N ASN A 269 -7.51 14.33 -15.56
CA ASN A 269 -6.86 14.73 -16.83
C ASN A 269 -5.57 13.96 -17.10
N SER A 270 -4.74 13.71 -16.07
CA SER A 270 -3.50 12.95 -16.24
C SER A 270 -3.75 11.46 -16.45
N ILE A 271 -4.77 10.89 -15.81
CA ILE A 271 -5.20 9.50 -16.01
C ILE A 271 -5.74 9.32 -17.43
N ASP A 272 -6.67 10.15 -17.86
CA ASP A 272 -7.26 10.09 -19.21
C ASP A 272 -6.18 10.24 -20.29
N THR A 273 -5.26 11.19 -20.12
CA THR A 273 -4.13 11.38 -21.05
C THR A 273 -3.27 10.11 -21.14
N ALA A 274 -2.94 9.47 -20.03
CA ALA A 274 -2.15 8.24 -20.03
C ALA A 274 -2.90 7.11 -20.73
N ILE A 275 -4.19 6.91 -20.44
CA ILE A 275 -5.03 5.91 -21.09
C ILE A 275 -5.06 6.10 -22.60
N ASP A 276 -5.31 7.31 -23.07
CA ASP A 276 -5.40 7.62 -24.50
C ASP A 276 -4.05 7.40 -25.21
N ARG A 277 -2.94 7.76 -24.55
CA ARG A 277 -1.60 7.53 -25.12
C ARG A 277 -1.28 6.06 -25.25
N PHE A 278 -1.57 5.23 -24.24
CA PHE A 278 -1.35 3.79 -24.32
C PHE A 278 -2.26 3.14 -25.36
N LYS A 279 -3.53 3.50 -25.43
CA LYS A 279 -4.45 3.02 -26.47
C LYS A 279 -4.00 3.41 -27.87
N SER A 280 -3.50 4.64 -28.06
CA SER A 280 -3.06 5.13 -29.37
C SER A 280 -1.86 4.36 -29.94
N VAL A 281 -1.05 3.71 -29.09
CA VAL A 281 0.08 2.88 -29.49
C VAL A 281 -0.24 1.38 -29.46
N GLY A 282 -1.52 1.00 -29.25
CA GLY A 282 -2.00 -0.38 -29.34
C GLY A 282 -1.79 -1.24 -28.08
N ALA A 283 -1.49 -0.63 -26.94
CA ALA A 283 -1.41 -1.34 -25.67
C ALA A 283 -2.81 -1.85 -25.21
N GLU A 284 -2.87 -3.01 -24.57
CA GLU A 284 -4.08 -3.52 -23.94
C GLU A 284 -4.28 -2.82 -22.59
N VAL A 285 -5.29 -1.95 -22.45
CA VAL A 285 -5.49 -1.09 -21.29
C VAL A 285 -6.73 -1.49 -20.50
N PHE A 286 -6.54 -1.77 -19.20
CA PHE A 286 -7.60 -2.03 -18.22
C PHE A 286 -7.69 -0.83 -17.27
N HIS A 287 -8.85 -0.18 -17.22
CA HIS A 287 -9.13 0.95 -16.32
C HIS A 287 -9.99 0.47 -15.16
N ILE A 288 -9.44 0.48 -13.96
CA ILE A 288 -10.10 0.02 -12.73
C ILE A 288 -10.37 1.23 -11.84
N THR A 289 -11.62 1.36 -11.42
CA THR A 289 -12.10 2.38 -10.50
C THR A 289 -12.73 1.70 -9.27
N PRO A 290 -12.82 2.38 -8.11
CA PRO A 290 -13.61 1.88 -6.99
C PRO A 290 -15.06 1.66 -7.41
N GLN A 291 -15.65 0.56 -6.97
CA GLN A 291 -17.06 0.23 -7.24
C GLN A 291 -18.02 0.92 -6.25
N VAL A 292 -17.48 1.66 -5.30
CA VAL A 292 -18.20 2.48 -4.32
C VAL A 292 -17.89 3.94 -4.60
N SER A 293 -18.94 4.75 -4.81
CA SER A 293 -18.79 6.19 -5.04
C SER A 293 -18.35 6.94 -3.77
N ASP A 294 -17.76 8.11 -3.99
CA ASP A 294 -17.47 9.11 -2.95
C ASP A 294 -16.46 8.72 -1.87
N LEU A 295 -15.69 7.64 -2.08
CA LEU A 295 -14.56 7.35 -1.21
C LEU A 295 -13.49 8.45 -1.34
N PRO A 296 -12.95 8.97 -0.22
CA PRO A 296 -11.75 9.80 -0.26
C PRO A 296 -10.57 9.09 -0.96
N PRO A 297 -9.59 9.82 -1.53
CA PRO A 297 -8.58 9.21 -2.39
C PRO A 297 -7.77 8.06 -1.77
N ALA A 298 -7.39 8.13 -0.50
CA ALA A 298 -6.64 7.05 0.13
C ALA A 298 -7.50 5.81 0.45
N PRO A 299 -8.72 5.90 1.00
CA PRO A 299 -9.68 4.79 1.03
C PRO A 299 -9.97 4.20 -0.35
N ALA A 300 -10.10 5.03 -1.39
CA ALA A 300 -10.29 4.58 -2.76
C ALA A 300 -9.08 3.77 -3.26
N ALA A 301 -7.85 4.17 -2.95
CA ALA A 301 -6.64 3.42 -3.26
C ALA A 301 -6.64 2.03 -2.57
N ALA A 302 -7.05 1.94 -1.31
CA ALA A 302 -7.22 0.68 -0.61
C ALA A 302 -8.32 -0.20 -1.24
N ALA A 303 -9.42 0.39 -1.73
CA ALA A 303 -10.48 -0.32 -2.45
C ALA A 303 -9.98 -0.92 -3.76
N LEU A 304 -9.14 -0.20 -4.51
CA LEU A 304 -8.50 -0.71 -5.72
C LEU A 304 -7.63 -1.94 -5.45
N LEU A 305 -6.90 -1.96 -4.33
CA LEU A 305 -6.13 -3.14 -3.91
C LEU A 305 -7.06 -4.33 -3.67
N ARG A 306 -8.16 -4.12 -2.94
CA ARG A 306 -9.15 -5.17 -2.67
C ARG A 306 -9.78 -5.73 -3.96
N HIS A 307 -9.95 -4.91 -5.00
CA HIS A 307 -10.46 -5.34 -6.30
C HIS A 307 -9.46 -6.20 -7.07
N VAL A 308 -8.17 -5.87 -7.04
CA VAL A 308 -7.15 -6.47 -7.90
C VAL A 308 -6.51 -7.70 -7.27
N TYR A 309 -6.36 -7.77 -5.96
CA TYR A 309 -5.74 -8.92 -5.28
C TYR A 309 -6.38 -10.29 -5.63
N PRO A 310 -7.73 -10.45 -5.70
CA PRO A 310 -8.33 -11.72 -6.10
C PRO A 310 -7.96 -12.14 -7.53
N VAL A 311 -7.81 -11.17 -8.44
CA VAL A 311 -7.36 -11.45 -9.82
C VAL A 311 -5.92 -11.97 -9.82
N ILE A 312 -5.04 -11.34 -9.03
CA ILE A 312 -3.63 -11.76 -8.90
C ILE A 312 -3.53 -13.17 -8.31
N LEU A 313 -4.33 -13.47 -7.29
CA LEU A 313 -4.42 -14.80 -6.68
C LEU A 313 -4.81 -15.85 -7.75
N ASP A 314 -5.86 -15.59 -8.52
CA ASP A 314 -6.33 -16.49 -9.57
C ASP A 314 -5.31 -16.67 -10.69
N VAL A 315 -4.56 -15.63 -11.04
CA VAL A 315 -3.46 -15.71 -12.03
C VAL A 315 -2.33 -16.57 -11.48
N ALA A 316 -1.91 -16.37 -10.24
CA ALA A 316 -0.84 -17.15 -9.61
C ALA A 316 -1.18 -18.66 -9.59
N LEU A 317 -2.41 -18.99 -9.17
CA LEU A 317 -2.90 -20.37 -9.14
C LEU A 317 -2.96 -20.99 -10.55
N ALA A 318 -3.44 -20.24 -11.54
CA ALA A 318 -3.53 -20.72 -12.93
C ALA A 318 -2.14 -20.94 -13.57
N LEU A 319 -1.12 -20.21 -13.12
CA LEU A 319 0.28 -20.41 -13.51
C LEU A 319 0.95 -21.58 -12.74
N GLY A 320 0.25 -22.19 -11.79
CA GLY A 320 0.78 -23.30 -10.99
C GLY A 320 1.67 -22.86 -9.83
N HIS A 321 1.67 -21.57 -9.46
CA HIS A 321 2.40 -21.05 -8.32
C HIS A 321 1.66 -21.29 -7.01
N ASN A 322 2.41 -21.28 -5.90
CA ASN A 322 1.82 -21.22 -4.55
C ASN A 322 1.91 -19.78 -4.01
N PRO A 323 0.84 -18.97 -4.09
CA PRO A 323 0.89 -17.60 -3.61
C PRO A 323 1.01 -17.50 -2.08
N ASP A 324 0.68 -18.54 -1.31
CA ASP A 324 0.86 -18.54 0.15
C ASP A 324 2.33 -18.61 0.56
N ALA A 325 3.16 -19.28 -0.27
CA ALA A 325 4.58 -19.50 -0.01
C ALA A 325 5.36 -19.51 -1.35
N PRO A 326 5.60 -18.35 -1.98
CA PRO A 326 6.42 -18.26 -3.17
C PRO A 326 7.83 -18.82 -2.93
N ALA A 327 8.34 -19.60 -3.89
CA ALA A 327 9.53 -20.43 -3.70
C ALA A 327 10.81 -19.67 -3.30
N THR A 328 10.91 -18.40 -3.67
CA THR A 328 12.11 -17.56 -3.42
C THR A 328 11.93 -16.55 -2.29
N LEU A 329 10.77 -16.53 -1.63
CA LEU A 329 10.43 -15.53 -0.62
C LEU A 329 10.18 -16.19 0.73
N SER A 330 10.35 -15.41 1.79
CA SER A 330 10.01 -15.77 3.16
C SER A 330 9.16 -14.67 3.80
N LYS A 331 8.30 -15.03 4.78
CA LYS A 331 7.39 -14.07 5.43
C LYS A 331 8.12 -12.93 6.11
N VAL A 332 9.29 -13.18 6.65
CA VAL A 332 10.17 -12.16 7.23
C VAL A 332 11.50 -12.20 6.52
N THR A 333 11.83 -11.12 5.85
CA THR A 333 13.14 -10.97 5.20
C THR A 333 14.13 -10.39 6.19
N VAL A 334 15.24 -11.09 6.41
CA VAL A 334 16.34 -10.58 7.23
C VAL A 334 17.21 -9.69 6.35
N THR A 335 17.12 -8.38 6.54
CA THR A 335 18.00 -7.38 5.92
C THR A 335 19.01 -6.88 6.95
N ARG A 336 20.28 -6.79 6.54
CA ARG A 336 21.39 -6.29 7.38
C ARG A 336 21.82 -4.91 6.93
#